data_5b8c82e30228fb03c821f27241da9bb2
#
_entry.id   5b8c82e30228fb03c821f27241da9bb2
#
_cell.length_a   1.000
_cell.length_b   1.000
_cell.length_c   1.000
_cell.angle_alpha   90.00
_cell.angle_beta   90.00
_cell.angle_gamma   90.00
#
_symmetry.space_group_name_H-M   'P 1'
#
loop_
_entity.id
_entity.type
_entity.pdbx_description
1 polymer ?
#
loop_
_entity_poly.entity_id
_entity_poly.type
_entity_poly.pdbx_seq_one_letter_code
_entity_poly.pdbx_strand_id
1 'polypeptide(L)'
;AMGARIHALARELWPLPRSISGEGLRASLRRIQALLPGMQLVEVPSGSQALDWVVPEEWWVREAWIECPDGRRICNFAENNLHLLGYSTAVDAWLSRSELKPYLHSLPTQPEAIPYVTSYYQRRWGFCLSQRAREALPDGRYRVYIDAGHRPGSITYGECLIPGESEQEVL
;
A
#
# COMPACT_ATOMS: atom_id res chain seq x y z
N ALA A 1 -11.54 -27.58 4.99
CA ALA A 1 -10.53 -27.78 3.95
C ALA A 1 -9.46 -26.68 4.00
N MET A 2 -8.21 -26.98 3.62
CA MET A 2 -7.06 -26.05 3.67
C MET A 2 -7.35 -24.76 2.90
N GLY A 3 -7.89 -24.85 1.69
CA GLY A 3 -8.24 -23.67 0.86
C GLY A 3 -9.18 -22.69 1.55
N ALA A 4 -10.18 -23.16 2.30
CA ALA A 4 -11.07 -22.26 3.05
C ALA A 4 -10.34 -21.48 4.15
N ARG A 5 -9.34 -22.09 4.81
CA ARG A 5 -8.50 -21.43 5.82
C ARG A 5 -7.60 -20.38 5.19
N ILE A 6 -6.97 -20.70 4.05
CA ILE A 6 -6.15 -19.74 3.28
C ILE A 6 -6.99 -18.55 2.84
N HIS A 7 -8.17 -18.80 2.29
CA HIS A 7 -9.07 -17.74 1.85
C HIS A 7 -9.56 -16.87 3.02
N ALA A 8 -9.86 -17.47 4.18
CA ALA A 8 -10.24 -16.72 5.38
C ALA A 8 -9.11 -15.80 5.86
N LEU A 9 -7.86 -16.29 5.90
CA LEU A 9 -6.70 -15.48 6.24
C LEU A 9 -6.48 -14.34 5.22
N ALA A 10 -6.57 -14.63 3.93
CA ALA A 10 -6.45 -13.61 2.88
C ALA A 10 -7.49 -12.49 3.05
N ARG A 11 -8.74 -12.84 3.36
CA ARG A 11 -9.82 -11.88 3.64
C ARG A 11 -9.55 -11.03 4.88
N GLU A 12 -8.98 -11.62 5.93
CA GLU A 12 -8.60 -10.90 7.15
C GLU A 12 -7.44 -9.92 6.92
N LEU A 13 -6.46 -10.30 6.08
CA LEU A 13 -5.32 -9.45 5.75
C LEU A 13 -5.64 -8.39 4.70
N TRP A 14 -6.67 -8.58 3.89
CA TRP A 14 -7.02 -7.70 2.77
C TRP A 14 -7.15 -6.21 3.14
N PRO A 15 -7.89 -5.82 4.21
CA PRO A 15 -8.09 -4.41 4.53
C PRO A 15 -6.85 -3.73 5.13
N LEU A 16 -5.80 -4.48 5.49
CA LEU A 16 -4.61 -3.90 6.08
C LEU A 16 -3.74 -3.24 5.00
N PRO A 17 -3.39 -1.95 5.12
CA PRO A 17 -2.57 -1.24 4.16
C PRO A 17 -1.11 -1.70 4.28
N ARG A 18 -0.75 -2.72 3.52
CA ARG A 18 0.58 -3.33 3.54
C ARG A 18 1.48 -2.67 2.49
N SER A 19 2.59 -2.15 2.97
CA SER A 19 3.72 -1.70 2.16
C SER A 19 4.97 -2.41 2.65
N ILE A 20 6.17 -1.96 2.28
CA ILE A 20 7.42 -2.53 2.81
C ILE A 20 7.69 -2.10 4.26
N SER A 21 6.95 -1.15 4.79
CA SER A 21 7.04 -0.65 6.16
C SER A 21 5.67 -0.27 6.71
N GLY A 22 5.62 0.10 7.97
CA GLY A 22 4.45 0.67 8.61
C GLY A 22 3.60 -0.35 9.37
N GLU A 23 2.62 0.17 10.10
CA GLU A 23 1.83 -0.63 11.04
C GLU A 23 0.95 -1.68 10.37
N GLY A 24 0.44 -1.42 9.16
CA GLY A 24 -0.35 -2.40 8.42
C GLY A 24 0.44 -3.67 8.06
N LEU A 25 1.74 -3.51 7.72
CA LEU A 25 2.64 -4.64 7.51
C LEU A 25 2.89 -5.39 8.83
N ARG A 26 3.24 -4.67 9.91
CA ARG A 26 3.48 -5.29 11.23
C ARG A 26 2.25 -6.03 11.75
N ALA A 27 1.07 -5.44 11.61
CA ALA A 27 -0.18 -6.12 11.98
C ALA A 27 -0.41 -7.41 11.18
N SER A 28 -0.11 -7.39 9.87
CA SER A 28 -0.21 -8.59 9.02
C SER A 28 0.78 -9.68 9.45
N LEU A 29 2.02 -9.30 9.74
CA LEU A 29 3.05 -10.23 10.19
C LEU A 29 2.71 -10.85 11.55
N ARG A 30 2.19 -10.07 12.52
CA ARG A 30 1.73 -10.60 13.81
C ARG A 30 0.61 -11.63 13.66
N ARG A 31 -0.33 -11.43 12.71
CA ARG A 31 -1.39 -12.40 12.41
C ARG A 31 -0.84 -13.69 11.83
N ILE A 32 0.16 -13.60 10.95
CA ILE A 32 0.84 -14.76 10.40
C ILE A 32 1.65 -15.48 11.49
N GLN A 33 2.38 -14.72 12.33
CA GLN A 33 3.14 -15.25 13.45
C GLN A 33 2.28 -16.07 14.42
N ALA A 34 1.04 -15.63 14.67
CA ALA A 34 0.09 -16.39 15.50
C ALA A 34 -0.25 -17.78 14.93
N LEU A 35 -0.10 -17.97 13.62
CA LEU A 35 -0.30 -19.25 12.94
C LEU A 35 1.00 -20.05 12.79
N LEU A 36 2.15 -19.40 12.95
CA LEU A 36 3.49 -19.97 12.82
C LEU A 36 4.30 -19.61 14.09
N PRO A 37 4.15 -20.35 15.19
CA PRO A 37 4.77 -20.00 16.48
C PRO A 37 6.30 -19.90 16.47
N GLY A 38 6.98 -20.53 15.50
CA GLY A 38 8.43 -20.43 15.30
C GLY A 38 8.89 -19.19 14.54
N MET A 39 7.96 -18.39 14.02
CA MET A 39 8.28 -17.19 13.26
C MET A 39 8.77 -16.05 14.16
N GLN A 40 9.89 -15.46 13.81
CA GLN A 40 10.43 -14.26 14.45
C GLN A 40 10.18 -13.03 13.57
N LEU A 41 9.90 -11.89 14.19
CA LEU A 41 9.79 -10.62 13.51
C LEU A 41 11.11 -9.86 13.69
N VAL A 42 11.68 -9.44 12.58
CA VAL A 42 12.95 -8.71 12.51
C VAL A 42 12.68 -7.32 11.98
N GLU A 43 13.27 -6.30 12.62
CA GLU A 43 13.18 -4.91 12.19
C GLU A 43 14.55 -4.39 11.76
N VAL A 44 14.60 -3.75 10.58
CA VAL A 44 15.79 -3.09 10.06
C VAL A 44 15.53 -1.59 10.01
N PRO A 45 16.29 -0.78 10.77
CA PRO A 45 16.07 0.65 10.87
C PRO A 45 16.22 1.40 9.55
N SER A 46 15.42 2.45 9.37
CA SER A 46 15.60 3.41 8.26
C SER A 46 17.01 3.98 8.26
N GLY A 47 17.59 4.10 7.07
CA GLY A 47 18.97 4.54 6.88
C GLY A 47 20.02 3.43 6.97
N SER A 48 19.65 2.20 7.35
CA SER A 48 20.56 1.05 7.31
C SER A 48 20.98 0.74 5.88
N GLN A 49 22.28 0.46 5.69
CA GLN A 49 22.80 0.01 4.40
C GLN A 49 22.59 -1.49 4.23
N ALA A 50 21.99 -1.89 3.12
CA ALA A 50 21.79 -3.28 2.72
C ALA A 50 22.30 -3.46 1.28
N LEU A 51 23.55 -3.88 1.11
CA LEU A 51 24.27 -3.91 -0.17
C LEU A 51 24.30 -2.50 -0.81
N ASP A 52 23.71 -2.32 -1.97
CA ASP A 52 23.57 -1.06 -2.71
C ASP A 52 22.28 -0.30 -2.38
N TRP A 53 21.47 -0.81 -1.44
CA TRP A 53 20.21 -0.22 -1.03
C TRP A 53 20.27 0.38 0.37
N VAL A 54 19.60 1.51 0.55
CA VAL A 54 19.40 2.15 1.85
C VAL A 54 17.95 1.98 2.26
N VAL A 55 17.71 1.44 3.45
CA VAL A 55 16.37 1.25 4.00
C VAL A 55 15.64 2.59 4.09
N PRO A 56 14.48 2.76 3.42
CA PRO A 56 13.76 4.03 3.39
C PRO A 56 13.12 4.36 4.73
N GLU A 57 12.67 5.61 4.86
CA GLU A 57 11.82 6.02 5.96
C GLU A 57 10.50 5.23 5.98
N GLU A 58 9.96 4.99 7.17
CA GLU A 58 8.65 4.39 7.36
C GLU A 58 7.56 5.32 6.85
N TRP A 59 6.67 4.79 6.03
CA TRP A 59 5.51 5.51 5.53
C TRP A 59 4.30 5.26 6.41
N TRP A 60 3.52 6.31 6.65
CA TRP A 60 2.24 6.25 7.34
C TRP A 60 1.16 6.98 6.53
N VAL A 61 -0.08 6.56 6.68
CA VAL A 61 -1.26 7.18 6.08
C VAL A 61 -2.43 7.08 7.05
N ARG A 62 -3.19 8.16 7.17
CA ARG A 62 -4.43 8.23 7.94
C ARG A 62 -5.66 8.29 7.06
N GLU A 63 -5.63 9.15 6.05
CA GLU A 63 -6.79 9.42 5.20
C GLU A 63 -6.33 9.83 3.79
N ALA A 64 -7.08 9.38 2.77
CA ALA A 64 -6.90 9.87 1.41
C ALA A 64 -8.19 9.69 0.60
N TRP A 65 -8.53 10.71 -0.20
CA TRP A 65 -9.70 10.70 -1.08
C TRP A 65 -9.62 11.82 -2.13
N ILE A 66 -10.49 11.70 -3.14
CA ILE A 66 -10.76 12.73 -4.12
C ILE A 66 -12.23 13.12 -3.99
N GLU A 67 -12.52 14.41 -3.82
CA GLU A 67 -13.89 14.96 -3.89
C GLU A 67 -14.17 15.49 -5.30
N CYS A 68 -15.22 14.97 -5.90
CA CYS A 68 -15.69 15.35 -7.22
C CYS A 68 -16.41 16.72 -7.21
N PRO A 69 -16.65 17.35 -8.39
CA PRO A 69 -17.39 18.60 -8.49
C PRO A 69 -18.82 18.57 -7.90
N ASP A 70 -19.42 17.39 -7.80
CA ASP A 70 -20.74 17.15 -7.21
C ASP A 70 -20.69 16.90 -5.68
N GLY A 71 -19.52 16.98 -5.05
CA GLY A 71 -19.28 16.73 -3.63
C GLY A 71 -19.13 15.26 -3.25
N ARG A 72 -19.27 14.32 -4.19
CA ARG A 72 -19.08 12.89 -3.94
C ARG A 72 -17.60 12.56 -3.81
N ARG A 73 -17.23 11.81 -2.78
CA ARG A 73 -15.88 11.28 -2.61
C ARG A 73 -15.68 9.98 -3.38
N ILE A 74 -14.54 9.88 -4.04
CA ILE A 74 -14.07 8.70 -4.78
C ILE A 74 -12.64 8.37 -4.34
N CYS A 75 -12.13 7.23 -4.74
CA CYS A 75 -10.78 6.77 -4.39
C CYS A 75 -10.50 6.88 -2.88
N ASN A 76 -11.51 6.54 -2.06
CA ASN A 76 -11.42 6.62 -0.62
C ASN A 76 -10.55 5.47 -0.09
N PHE A 77 -9.42 5.82 0.53
CA PHE A 77 -8.47 4.87 1.11
C PHE A 77 -9.11 3.96 2.18
N ALA A 78 -10.07 4.49 2.95
CA ALA A 78 -10.77 3.71 3.97
C ALA A 78 -11.68 2.61 3.40
N GLU A 79 -12.14 2.76 2.16
CA GLU A 79 -12.97 1.76 1.47
C GLU A 79 -12.10 0.71 0.77
N ASN A 80 -11.00 1.14 0.16
CA ASN A 80 -10.05 0.26 -0.51
C ASN A 80 -8.65 0.88 -0.51
N ASN A 81 -7.73 0.26 0.20
CA ASN A 81 -6.36 0.76 0.34
C ASN A 81 -5.58 0.82 -1.00
N LEU A 82 -6.01 0.09 -2.03
CA LEU A 82 -5.43 0.18 -3.37
C LEU A 82 -5.66 1.54 -4.04
N HIS A 83 -6.65 2.32 -3.60
CA HIS A 83 -6.93 3.63 -4.17
C HIS A 83 -5.82 4.64 -3.99
N LEU A 84 -4.93 4.45 -3.02
CA LEU A 84 -3.80 5.34 -2.80
C LEU A 84 -2.51 4.75 -3.37
N LEU A 85 -1.78 5.52 -4.15
CA LEU A 85 -0.42 5.18 -4.56
C LEU A 85 0.45 5.02 -3.31
N GLY A 86 1.06 3.85 -3.14
CA GLY A 86 1.90 3.54 -1.99
C GLY A 86 3.08 4.52 -1.86
N TYR A 87 3.41 4.94 -0.64
CA TYR A 87 4.42 5.96 -0.33
C TYR A 87 4.08 7.37 -0.83
N SER A 88 2.80 7.67 -1.06
CA SER A 88 2.36 9.02 -1.39
C SER A 88 2.75 10.04 -0.32
N THR A 89 3.13 11.23 -0.76
CA THR A 89 3.30 12.42 0.10
C THR A 89 1.94 13.05 0.40
N ALA A 90 1.87 13.85 1.47
CA ALA A 90 0.68 14.64 1.80
C ALA A 90 0.32 15.62 0.69
N VAL A 91 -0.98 15.82 0.48
CA VAL A 91 -1.53 16.86 -0.39
C VAL A 91 -2.90 17.32 0.09
N ASP A 92 -3.19 18.60 -0.02
CA ASP A 92 -4.53 19.18 0.06
C ASP A 92 -4.62 20.29 -1.00
N ALA A 93 -5.26 19.98 -2.13
CA ALA A 93 -5.27 20.86 -3.28
C ALA A 93 -6.58 20.78 -4.07
N TRP A 94 -6.93 21.90 -4.72
CA TRP A 94 -8.00 21.95 -5.70
C TRP A 94 -7.40 21.95 -7.11
N LEU A 95 -7.75 20.94 -7.90
CA LEU A 95 -7.25 20.72 -9.24
C LEU A 95 -8.41 20.66 -10.25
N SER A 96 -8.19 21.15 -11.46
CA SER A 96 -9.05 20.82 -12.60
C SER A 96 -8.88 19.34 -12.98
N ARG A 97 -9.80 18.81 -13.76
CA ARG A 97 -9.68 17.44 -14.30
C ARG A 97 -8.37 17.22 -15.06
N SER A 98 -7.94 18.19 -15.85
CA SER A 98 -6.68 18.11 -16.62
C SER A 98 -5.44 18.08 -15.74
N GLU A 99 -5.42 18.89 -14.68
CA GLU A 99 -4.33 18.90 -13.70
C GLU A 99 -4.29 17.64 -12.84
N LEU A 100 -5.45 17.03 -12.54
CA LEU A 100 -5.55 15.79 -11.79
C LEU A 100 -5.09 14.55 -12.58
N LYS A 101 -5.35 14.53 -13.89
CA LYS A 101 -5.12 13.38 -14.77
C LYS A 101 -3.73 12.72 -14.66
N PRO A 102 -2.60 13.44 -14.55
CA PRO A 102 -1.27 12.85 -14.39
C PRO A 102 -1.07 12.05 -13.09
N TYR A 103 -1.87 12.31 -12.07
CA TYR A 103 -1.79 11.66 -10.76
C TYR A 103 -2.76 10.48 -10.61
N LEU A 104 -3.49 10.14 -11.69
CA LEU A 104 -4.42 9.02 -11.73
C LEU A 104 -3.80 7.84 -12.47
N HIS A 105 -3.76 6.69 -11.82
CA HIS A 105 -3.21 5.45 -12.35
C HIS A 105 -4.32 4.44 -12.61
N SER A 106 -4.35 3.87 -13.81
CA SER A 106 -5.33 2.85 -14.23
C SER A 106 -4.71 1.94 -15.29
N LEU A 107 -5.36 0.81 -15.56
CA LEU A 107 -4.91 -0.19 -16.54
C LEU A 107 -5.91 -0.27 -17.70
N PRO A 108 -5.59 0.28 -18.89
CA PRO A 108 -6.48 0.17 -20.05
C PRO A 108 -6.77 -1.27 -20.49
N THR A 109 -5.83 -2.18 -20.28
CA THR A 109 -5.97 -3.62 -20.61
C THR A 109 -6.82 -4.39 -19.60
N GLN A 110 -7.08 -3.81 -18.42
CA GLN A 110 -7.92 -4.37 -17.35
C GLN A 110 -8.84 -3.27 -16.79
N PRO A 111 -9.87 -2.87 -17.55
CA PRO A 111 -10.61 -1.64 -17.29
C PRO A 111 -11.39 -1.61 -15.96
N GLU A 112 -11.65 -2.76 -15.35
CA GLU A 112 -12.31 -2.87 -14.04
C GLU A 112 -11.31 -2.94 -12.87
N ALA A 113 -10.04 -3.25 -13.12
CA ALA A 113 -9.06 -3.44 -12.06
C ALA A 113 -8.53 -2.10 -11.54
N ILE A 114 -8.28 -2.05 -10.23
CA ILE A 114 -7.52 -0.98 -9.59
C ILE A 114 -6.06 -1.45 -9.51
N PRO A 115 -5.10 -0.75 -10.15
CA PRO A 115 -3.71 -1.17 -10.13
C PRO A 115 -3.07 -0.95 -8.76
N TYR A 116 -2.12 -1.79 -8.41
CA TYR A 116 -1.17 -1.50 -7.32
C TYR A 116 0.00 -0.69 -7.87
N VAL A 117 0.18 0.54 -7.37
CA VAL A 117 1.29 1.41 -7.74
C VAL A 117 1.98 1.93 -6.48
N THR A 118 3.29 2.03 -6.52
CA THR A 118 4.09 2.49 -5.38
C THR A 118 5.21 3.45 -5.79
N SER A 119 5.77 4.15 -4.81
CA SER A 119 6.78 5.20 -5.01
C SER A 119 7.82 5.20 -3.88
N TYR A 120 8.55 4.08 -3.69
CA TYR A 120 9.55 3.96 -2.61
C TYR A 120 10.72 4.94 -2.72
N TYR A 121 11.11 5.29 -3.95
CA TYR A 121 12.35 6.04 -4.23
C TYR A 121 12.11 7.48 -4.64
N GLN A 122 10.86 7.88 -4.81
CA GLN A 122 10.51 9.23 -5.26
C GLN A 122 9.42 9.83 -4.39
N ARG A 123 9.58 11.08 -3.99
CA ARG A 123 8.55 11.84 -3.28
C ARG A 123 7.49 12.31 -4.28
N ARG A 124 6.43 11.55 -4.40
CA ARG A 124 5.26 11.86 -5.26
C ARG A 124 3.98 11.37 -4.59
N TRP A 125 2.86 11.74 -5.16
CA TRP A 125 1.55 11.27 -4.73
C TRP A 125 0.72 10.84 -5.94
N GLY A 126 -0.37 10.10 -5.72
CA GLY A 126 -1.29 9.71 -6.76
C GLY A 126 -2.42 8.82 -6.25
N PHE A 127 -3.39 8.60 -7.10
CA PHE A 127 -4.51 7.70 -6.84
C PHE A 127 -4.61 6.64 -7.91
N CYS A 128 -5.09 5.47 -7.50
CA CYS A 128 -5.34 4.32 -8.35
C CYS A 128 -6.84 4.06 -8.44
N LEU A 129 -7.33 3.87 -9.65
CA LEU A 129 -8.75 3.59 -9.90
C LEU A 129 -8.90 2.76 -11.17
N SER A 130 -10.09 2.20 -11.38
CA SER A 130 -10.38 1.49 -12.61
C SER A 130 -10.33 2.44 -13.82
N GLN A 131 -9.99 1.92 -14.98
CA GLN A 131 -9.99 2.71 -16.22
C GLN A 131 -11.38 3.31 -16.51
N ARG A 132 -12.44 2.54 -16.27
CA ARG A 132 -13.83 3.03 -16.42
C ARG A 132 -14.13 4.21 -15.50
N ALA A 133 -13.76 4.11 -14.23
CA ALA A 133 -13.97 5.21 -13.29
C ALA A 133 -13.18 6.47 -13.70
N ARG A 134 -11.94 6.31 -14.21
CA ARG A 134 -11.11 7.41 -14.71
C ARG A 134 -11.75 8.11 -15.92
N GLU A 135 -12.28 7.34 -16.87
CA GLU A 135 -12.93 7.87 -18.08
C GLU A 135 -14.24 8.58 -17.77
N ALA A 136 -14.97 8.08 -16.76
CA ALA A 136 -16.25 8.64 -16.33
C ALA A 136 -16.14 9.91 -15.46
N LEU A 137 -14.93 10.40 -15.16
CA LEU A 137 -14.75 11.63 -14.37
C LEU A 137 -15.33 12.84 -15.10
N PRO A 138 -16.29 13.57 -14.50
CA PRO A 138 -16.87 14.78 -15.12
C PRO A 138 -15.85 15.92 -15.19
N ASP A 139 -16.11 16.90 -16.05
CA ASP A 139 -15.34 18.14 -16.04
C ASP A 139 -15.67 18.97 -14.78
N GLY A 140 -14.67 19.65 -14.26
CA GLY A 140 -14.83 20.48 -13.08
C GLY A 140 -13.59 20.51 -12.19
N ARG A 141 -13.78 21.01 -10.96
CA ARG A 141 -12.73 21.08 -9.94
C ARG A 141 -12.89 19.96 -8.93
N TYR A 142 -11.77 19.35 -8.59
CA TYR A 142 -11.62 18.24 -7.66
C TYR A 142 -10.80 18.69 -6.46
N ARG A 143 -11.24 18.37 -5.24
CA ARG A 143 -10.38 18.46 -4.08
C ARG A 143 -9.65 17.16 -3.89
N VAL A 144 -8.34 17.21 -3.83
CA VAL A 144 -7.47 16.09 -3.54
C VAL A 144 -6.97 16.22 -2.12
N TYR A 145 -7.16 15.19 -1.32
CA TYR A 145 -6.71 15.17 0.06
C TYR A 145 -5.97 13.87 0.37
N ILE A 146 -4.74 13.99 0.89
CA ILE A 146 -3.93 12.88 1.39
C ILE A 146 -3.28 13.31 2.69
N ASP A 147 -3.61 12.67 3.80
CA ASP A 147 -2.94 12.78 5.08
C ASP A 147 -2.02 11.58 5.27
N ALA A 148 -0.80 11.72 4.79
CA ALA A 148 0.25 10.71 4.80
C ALA A 148 1.62 11.36 4.98
N GLY A 149 2.61 10.59 5.38
CA GLY A 149 3.95 11.12 5.55
C GLY A 149 4.99 10.04 5.76
N HIS A 150 6.21 10.49 5.97
CA HIS A 150 7.38 9.66 6.16
C HIS A 150 8.07 10.07 7.46
N ARG A 151 8.63 9.09 8.15
CA ARG A 151 9.35 9.28 9.41
C ARG A 151 10.46 8.25 9.54
N PRO A 152 11.52 8.52 10.32
CA PRO A 152 12.42 7.46 10.76
C PRO A 152 11.63 6.33 11.43
N GLY A 153 11.96 5.09 11.09
CA GLY A 153 11.27 3.90 11.57
C GLY A 153 12.04 2.65 11.16
N SER A 154 11.33 1.62 10.72
CA SER A 154 11.94 0.37 10.25
C SER A 154 11.13 -0.28 9.14
N ILE A 155 11.78 -1.12 8.35
CA ILE A 155 11.09 -2.20 7.65
C ILE A 155 11.02 -3.41 8.57
N THR A 156 9.94 -4.17 8.46
CA THR A 156 9.72 -5.37 9.27
C THR A 156 9.53 -6.57 8.35
N TYR A 157 10.22 -7.68 8.64
CA TYR A 157 9.99 -8.94 7.96
C TYR A 157 9.88 -10.10 8.96
N GLY A 158 9.37 -11.23 8.51
CA GLY A 158 9.23 -12.43 9.34
C GLY A 158 10.14 -13.53 8.84
N GLU A 159 10.84 -14.18 9.76
CA GLU A 159 11.65 -15.37 9.51
C GLU A 159 11.08 -16.57 10.25
N CYS A 160 10.96 -17.71 9.57
CA CYS A 160 10.59 -18.99 10.18
C CYS A 160 11.52 -20.07 9.67
N LEU A 161 12.43 -20.51 10.52
CA LEU A 161 13.31 -21.63 10.19
C LEU A 161 12.57 -22.94 10.40
N ILE A 162 12.47 -23.73 9.34
CA ILE A 162 11.96 -25.11 9.38
C ILE A 162 13.15 -26.03 9.20
N PRO A 163 13.60 -26.75 10.26
CA PRO A 163 14.74 -27.64 10.17
C PRO A 163 14.47 -28.77 9.17
N GLY A 164 15.42 -28.99 8.29
CA GLY A 164 15.44 -30.16 7.40
C GLY A 164 16.19 -31.36 8.00
N GLU A 165 16.29 -32.43 7.22
CA GLU A 165 17.08 -33.61 7.58
C GLU A 165 18.60 -33.39 7.41
N SER A 166 19.00 -32.35 6.65
CA SER A 166 20.38 -31.98 6.36
C SER A 166 20.54 -30.46 6.43
N GLU A 167 21.71 -30.02 6.90
CA GLU A 167 22.09 -28.58 6.93
C GLU A 167 22.89 -28.16 5.69
N GLN A 168 23.03 -29.03 4.69
CA GLN A 168 23.86 -28.77 3.50
C GLN A 168 23.21 -27.86 2.49
N GLU A 169 21.86 -27.76 2.47
CA GLU A 169 21.12 -26.92 1.53
C GLU A 169 19.99 -26.20 2.26
N VAL A 170 19.77 -24.94 1.89
CA VAL A 170 18.63 -24.11 2.32
C VAL A 170 17.82 -23.74 1.08
N LEU A 171 16.50 -24.00 1.15
CA LEU A 171 15.53 -23.64 0.12
C LEU A 171 14.85 -22.32 0.46
#